data_a59a68849e84fd079e4ce943821ec8bb
#
_entry.id   a59a68849e84fd079e4ce943821ec8bb
#
_cell.length_a   1.000
_cell.length_b   1.000
_cell.length_c   1.000
_cell.angle_alpha   90.00
_cell.angle_beta   90.00
_cell.angle_gamma   90.00
#
_symmetry.space_group_name_H-M   'P 1'
#
loop_
_entity.id
_entity.type
_entity.pdbx_description
1 polymer ?
#
loop_
_entity_poly.entity_id
_entity_poly.type
_entity_poly.pdbx_seq_one_letter_code
_entity_poly.pdbx_strand_id
1 'polypeptide(L)'
;MKNFLAAGVAFAVLAGLPGTLSAQTEVVVWVAGEPGQTTIYDELAEAFNAKNPDAKITVVKNSSDLFNPALIPALSAGEGPDLFTFGTGPGQPAALIAGGLVADLTDAYFEHGWGDTIPEGIVVQTSSDGKLWAFGNEVETTGMFYNKAIFAENGIEVPTTWAEMEAAVAKLQEAGFDTPIGLGAADKWPISHWQSMMFGRYAGPEGIEDVLFGDGEWTDAHFVAASAKLQEMGKAGWFGSTPVAIGYGELMDRFWAGEIPMTFTGPWVIGGGIEAAGDRIGDYSVFAVPPFEDGQKIHPTNSIGSGWYIRQGSEGADIAVQFLNSMFLETDGRVALLNAGTIPVGALDDALAEAEMSPLAVDIWKTSDDHAANGTVPAFLDTITPGSLTTVSYDGLQALLLDVMTPEEFTSEMQSAWSSAKEAGEIMLPGGIAER
;
A
#
# COMPACT_ATOMS: atom_id res chain seq x y z
N MET A 1 75.63 45.50 38.09
CA MET A 1 75.89 45.26 36.66
C MET A 1 75.22 43.96 36.25
N LYS A 2 74.16 44.00 35.61
CA LYS A 2 73.60 43.07 34.60
C LYS A 2 72.08 43.36 34.50
N ASN A 3 71.75 44.01 33.39
CA ASN A 3 70.40 44.34 33.01
C ASN A 3 69.68 43.07 32.60
N PHE A 4 68.45 42.81 33.05
CA PHE A 4 67.54 41.85 32.45
C PHE A 4 66.37 42.63 31.84
N LEU A 5 66.33 42.60 30.53
CA LEU A 5 65.15 43.00 29.76
C LEU A 5 64.05 41.93 29.93
N ALA A 6 62.89 42.31 30.38
CA ALA A 6 61.68 41.50 30.35
C ALA A 6 60.96 41.74 29.03
N ALA A 7 60.89 40.71 28.20
CA ALA A 7 60.06 40.68 26.98
C ALA A 7 58.63 40.27 27.37
N GLY A 8 57.71 41.21 27.27
CA GLY A 8 56.27 40.92 27.45
C GLY A 8 55.69 40.20 26.22
N VAL A 9 55.22 38.98 26.39
CA VAL A 9 54.42 38.24 25.38
C VAL A 9 52.97 38.63 25.58
N ALA A 10 52.40 39.36 24.62
CA ALA A 10 50.96 39.63 24.59
C ALA A 10 50.24 38.38 24.04
N PHE A 11 49.48 37.73 24.92
CA PHE A 11 48.53 36.69 24.49
C PHE A 11 47.26 37.37 23.94
N ALA A 12 47.04 37.28 22.63
CA ALA A 12 45.78 37.64 22.01
C ALA A 12 44.79 36.49 22.28
N VAL A 13 43.87 36.69 23.17
CA VAL A 13 42.71 35.80 23.39
C VAL A 13 41.74 36.04 22.23
N LEU A 14 41.76 35.15 21.26
CA LEU A 14 40.64 35.02 20.30
C LEU A 14 39.43 34.52 21.10
N ALA A 15 38.51 35.42 21.42
CA ALA A 15 37.19 35.07 21.88
C ALA A 15 36.45 34.46 20.68
N GLY A 16 36.49 33.14 20.55
CA GLY A 16 35.58 32.39 19.69
C GLY A 16 34.18 32.61 20.23
N LEU A 17 33.32 33.24 19.45
CA LEU A 17 31.87 33.25 19.67
C LEU A 17 31.43 31.79 19.76
N PRO A 18 30.71 31.37 20.81
CA PRO A 18 30.03 30.08 20.79
C PRO A 18 28.96 30.20 19.68
N GLY A 19 29.22 29.59 18.51
CA GLY A 19 28.14 29.25 17.62
C GLY A 19 27.20 28.34 18.40
N THR A 20 26.01 28.79 18.71
CA THR A 20 24.93 27.90 19.17
C THR A 20 24.72 26.91 18.05
N LEU A 21 25.30 25.69 18.17
CA LEU A 21 24.80 24.56 17.45
C LEU A 21 23.34 24.42 17.89
N SER A 22 22.41 24.89 17.06
CA SER A 22 21.00 24.51 17.19
C SER A 22 20.99 22.99 17.18
N ALA A 23 20.44 22.37 18.21
CA ALA A 23 20.25 20.93 18.17
C ALA A 23 19.31 20.64 17.03
N GLN A 24 19.73 19.78 16.08
CA GLN A 24 18.87 19.32 15.00
C GLN A 24 17.62 18.68 15.61
N THR A 25 16.47 19.01 15.09
CA THR A 25 15.24 18.28 15.43
C THR A 25 15.28 16.94 14.71
N GLU A 26 15.38 15.85 15.47
CA GLU A 26 15.37 14.50 14.92
C GLU A 26 13.92 14.03 14.74
N VAL A 27 13.62 13.47 13.56
CA VAL A 27 12.34 12.88 13.21
C VAL A 27 12.58 11.43 12.79
N VAL A 28 12.04 10.51 13.56
CA VAL A 28 12.14 9.08 13.30
C VAL A 28 10.95 8.66 12.42
N VAL A 29 11.25 8.08 11.27
CA VAL A 29 10.27 7.64 10.28
C VAL A 29 10.25 6.11 10.22
N TRP A 30 9.10 5.50 10.47
CA TRP A 30 8.93 4.06 10.28
C TRP A 30 8.15 3.77 9.00
N VAL A 31 8.73 2.94 8.15
CA VAL A 31 8.09 2.47 6.92
C VAL A 31 7.93 0.95 6.94
N ALA A 32 6.75 0.49 6.56
CA ALA A 32 6.47 -0.92 6.35
C ALA A 32 6.67 -1.26 4.87
N GLY A 33 7.24 -2.41 4.58
CA GLY A 33 7.38 -2.91 3.21
C GLY A 33 8.51 -3.92 3.09
N GLU A 34 8.53 -4.58 1.95
CA GLU A 34 9.57 -5.54 1.62
C GLU A 34 10.88 -4.83 1.20
N PRO A 35 12.03 -5.51 1.25
CA PRO A 35 13.28 -4.99 0.73
C PRO A 35 13.14 -4.48 -0.70
N GLY A 36 13.76 -3.35 -1.03
CA GLY A 36 13.64 -2.69 -2.33
C GLY A 36 12.47 -1.71 -2.43
N GLN A 37 11.29 -2.03 -1.87
CA GLN A 37 10.15 -1.12 -1.82
C GLN A 37 10.43 0.11 -0.94
N THR A 38 11.17 -0.07 0.14
CA THR A 38 11.42 0.98 1.15
C THR A 38 12.75 1.70 0.99
N THR A 39 13.59 1.29 0.04
CA THR A 39 14.94 1.86 -0.17
C THR A 39 14.88 3.33 -0.58
N ILE A 40 13.90 3.73 -1.38
CA ILE A 40 13.72 5.11 -1.83
C ILE A 40 13.59 6.12 -0.67
N TYR A 41 13.03 5.71 0.45
CA TYR A 41 12.83 6.63 1.59
C TYR A 41 14.14 7.03 2.28
N ASP A 42 15.21 6.20 2.19
CA ASP A 42 16.54 6.59 2.64
C ASP A 42 17.09 7.72 1.77
N GLU A 43 16.99 7.59 0.45
CA GLU A 43 17.45 8.60 -0.52
C GLU A 43 16.71 9.92 -0.36
N LEU A 44 15.38 9.86 -0.19
CA LEU A 44 14.53 11.03 0.05
C LEU A 44 14.89 11.72 1.38
N ALA A 45 15.15 10.93 2.43
CA ALA A 45 15.60 11.45 3.73
C ALA A 45 16.98 12.12 3.63
N GLU A 46 17.93 11.51 2.93
CA GLU A 46 19.26 12.11 2.69
C GLU A 46 19.15 13.43 1.92
N ALA A 47 18.34 13.45 0.84
CA ALA A 47 18.10 14.66 0.05
C ALA A 47 17.43 15.78 0.89
N PHE A 48 16.44 15.42 1.73
CA PHE A 48 15.80 16.36 2.64
C PHE A 48 16.78 16.90 3.69
N ASN A 49 17.55 16.03 4.36
CA ASN A 49 18.52 16.40 5.38
C ASN A 49 19.61 17.34 4.81
N ALA A 50 20.03 17.12 3.56
CA ALA A 50 21.01 17.99 2.90
C ALA A 50 20.50 19.42 2.67
N LYS A 51 19.18 19.56 2.40
CA LYS A 51 18.52 20.87 2.20
C LYS A 51 18.13 21.55 3.52
N ASN A 52 17.98 20.77 4.62
CA ASN A 52 17.45 21.23 5.92
C ASN A 52 18.43 20.94 7.09
N PRO A 53 19.48 21.73 7.28
CA PRO A 53 20.54 21.44 8.26
C PRO A 53 20.08 21.43 9.72
N ASP A 54 18.94 22.04 10.03
CA ASP A 54 18.35 22.07 11.37
C ASP A 54 17.41 20.87 11.64
N ALA A 55 17.19 19.99 10.66
CA ALA A 55 16.37 18.80 10.74
C ALA A 55 17.20 17.54 10.44
N LYS A 56 16.78 16.41 11.00
CA LYS A 56 17.36 15.10 10.73
C LYS A 56 16.26 14.05 10.63
N ILE A 57 15.97 13.62 9.41
CA ILE A 57 15.11 12.46 9.16
C ILE A 57 15.95 11.19 9.28
N THR A 58 15.47 10.23 10.07
CA THR A 58 16.06 8.89 10.21
C THR A 58 15.00 7.85 9.87
N VAL A 59 15.21 7.07 8.81
CA VAL A 59 14.27 6.04 8.35
C VAL A 59 14.59 4.70 9.00
N VAL A 60 13.55 4.05 9.54
CA VAL A 60 13.59 2.67 10.06
C VAL A 60 12.65 1.83 9.21
N LYS A 61 13.21 0.82 8.57
CA LYS A 61 12.47 -0.09 7.69
C LYS A 61 12.10 -1.35 8.43
N ASN A 62 10.84 -1.75 8.35
CA ASN A 62 10.32 -2.95 8.97
C ASN A 62 9.59 -3.79 7.92
N SER A 63 9.73 -5.10 8.00
CA SER A 63 8.89 -5.99 7.19
C SER A 63 7.42 -5.85 7.59
N SER A 64 6.52 -6.06 6.64
CA SER A 64 5.08 -5.84 6.84
C SER A 64 4.49 -6.68 7.98
N ASP A 65 4.99 -7.90 8.18
CA ASP A 65 4.55 -8.83 9.22
C ASP A 65 4.96 -8.41 10.65
N LEU A 66 6.11 -7.70 10.79
CA LEU A 66 6.62 -7.24 12.08
C LEU A 66 6.16 -5.82 12.41
N PHE A 67 5.72 -5.06 11.44
CA PHE A 67 5.41 -3.64 11.59
C PHE A 67 4.25 -3.39 12.54
N ASN A 68 3.07 -3.96 12.27
CA ASN A 68 1.88 -3.73 13.08
C ASN A 68 2.03 -4.20 14.54
N PRO A 69 2.59 -5.38 14.83
CA PRO A 69 2.87 -5.80 16.21
C PRO A 69 3.81 -4.89 16.98
N ALA A 70 4.76 -4.21 16.29
CA ALA A 70 5.71 -3.32 16.93
C ALA A 70 5.18 -1.89 17.12
N LEU A 71 4.45 -1.36 16.12
CA LEU A 71 4.01 0.03 16.04
C LEU A 71 3.04 0.42 17.17
N ILE A 72 1.94 -0.34 17.32
CA ILE A 72 0.87 0.03 18.26
C ILE A 72 1.36 0.08 19.70
N PRO A 73 2.14 -0.91 20.22
CA PRO A 73 2.73 -0.82 21.54
C PRO A 73 3.69 0.36 21.71
N ALA A 74 4.52 0.67 20.69
CA ALA A 74 5.47 1.78 20.73
C ALA A 74 4.73 3.13 20.82
N LEU A 75 3.72 3.34 19.97
CA LEU A 75 2.89 4.56 20.02
C LEU A 75 2.16 4.70 21.37
N SER A 76 1.60 3.60 21.90
CA SER A 76 0.89 3.60 23.18
C SER A 76 1.81 3.89 24.38
N ALA A 77 3.09 3.53 24.29
CA ALA A 77 4.10 3.85 25.28
C ALA A 77 4.62 5.31 25.20
N GLY A 78 4.22 6.06 24.13
CA GLY A 78 4.78 7.38 23.84
C GLY A 78 6.20 7.31 23.25
N GLU A 79 6.66 6.10 22.94
CA GLU A 79 7.95 5.79 22.33
C GLU A 79 7.65 5.23 20.94
N GLY A 80 8.08 5.81 19.88
CA GLY A 80 7.76 5.30 18.53
C GLY A 80 8.16 6.32 17.48
N PRO A 81 7.83 6.05 16.23
CA PRO A 81 8.13 6.97 15.16
C PRO A 81 7.37 8.29 15.34
N ASP A 82 7.91 9.35 14.77
CA ASP A 82 7.23 10.64 14.62
C ASP A 82 6.32 10.62 13.41
N LEU A 83 6.77 9.97 12.33
CA LEU A 83 6.06 9.78 11.06
C LEU A 83 6.10 8.29 10.70
N PHE A 84 5.00 7.74 10.22
CA PHE A 84 4.94 6.32 9.87
C PHE A 84 3.89 6.02 8.80
N THR A 85 4.13 4.95 8.05
CA THR A 85 3.11 4.39 7.15
C THR A 85 2.18 3.45 7.91
N PHE A 86 0.89 3.47 7.58
CA PHE A 86 -0.08 2.53 8.12
C PHE A 86 -1.25 2.38 7.15
N GLY A 87 -2.03 1.31 7.28
CA GLY A 87 -3.20 1.12 6.45
C GLY A 87 -4.20 2.27 6.55
N THR A 88 -4.85 2.56 5.44
CA THR A 88 -5.87 3.61 5.32
C THR A 88 -7.28 3.05 5.41
N GLY A 89 -8.26 3.91 5.18
CA GLY A 89 -9.67 3.57 5.24
C GLY A 89 -10.22 3.56 6.67
N PRO A 90 -11.53 3.38 6.81
CA PRO A 90 -12.20 3.48 8.11
C PRO A 90 -11.90 2.30 9.05
N GLY A 91 -11.36 1.19 8.54
CA GLY A 91 -11.14 -0.03 9.33
C GLY A 91 -9.83 -0.04 10.10
N GLN A 92 -8.72 0.08 9.38
CA GLN A 92 -7.39 -0.14 9.96
C GLN A 92 -6.95 0.92 10.98
N PRO A 93 -7.04 2.25 10.71
CA PRO A 93 -6.57 3.26 11.65
C PRO A 93 -7.55 3.55 12.80
N ALA A 94 -8.75 2.96 12.81
CA ALA A 94 -9.79 3.26 13.80
C ALA A 94 -9.28 3.19 15.25
N ALA A 95 -8.53 2.15 15.59
CA ALA A 95 -7.98 1.98 16.93
C ALA A 95 -6.91 3.05 17.28
N LEU A 96 -6.10 3.47 16.30
CA LEU A 96 -5.11 4.53 16.49
C LEU A 96 -5.78 5.89 16.71
N ILE A 97 -6.82 6.18 15.93
CA ILE A 97 -7.60 7.42 16.02
C ILE A 97 -8.36 7.47 17.35
N ALA A 98 -9.10 6.41 17.70
CA ALA A 98 -9.84 6.32 18.95
C ALA A 98 -8.93 6.36 20.19
N GLY A 99 -7.72 5.80 20.08
CA GLY A 99 -6.69 5.85 21.11
C GLY A 99 -5.97 7.21 21.23
N GLY A 100 -6.24 8.17 20.32
CA GLY A 100 -5.56 9.46 20.30
C GLY A 100 -4.05 9.34 20.03
N LEU A 101 -3.65 8.34 19.24
CA LEU A 101 -2.24 8.03 18.95
C LEU A 101 -1.71 8.77 17.70
N VAL A 102 -2.60 9.28 16.86
CA VAL A 102 -2.29 9.98 15.60
C VAL A 102 -2.76 11.43 15.65
N ALA A 103 -2.02 12.30 14.99
CA ALA A 103 -2.29 13.73 14.91
C ALA A 103 -3.37 14.02 13.85
N ASP A 104 -4.16 15.05 14.13
CA ASP A 104 -5.09 15.66 13.19
C ASP A 104 -4.30 16.50 12.17
N LEU A 105 -4.32 16.14 10.90
CA LEU A 105 -3.60 16.80 9.81
C LEU A 105 -4.44 17.84 9.05
N THR A 106 -5.64 18.15 9.53
CA THR A 106 -6.56 19.07 8.86
C THR A 106 -5.97 20.48 8.68
N ASP A 107 -5.24 20.97 9.68
CA ASP A 107 -4.58 22.28 9.58
C ASP A 107 -3.49 22.27 8.51
N ALA A 108 -2.64 21.25 8.49
CA ALA A 108 -1.60 21.06 7.48
C ALA A 108 -2.18 20.94 6.06
N TYR A 109 -3.32 20.24 5.91
CA TYR A 109 -4.01 20.12 4.62
C TYR A 109 -4.35 21.48 4.01
N PHE A 110 -4.93 22.37 4.80
CA PHE A 110 -5.28 23.73 4.31
C PHE A 110 -4.04 24.63 4.17
N GLU A 111 -3.09 24.57 5.10
CA GLU A 111 -1.91 25.42 5.11
C GLU A 111 -0.99 25.14 3.90
N HIS A 112 -0.84 23.86 3.55
CA HIS A 112 0.05 23.44 2.46
C HIS A 112 -0.67 23.18 1.13
N GLY A 113 -1.98 23.43 1.04
CA GLY A 113 -2.75 23.28 -0.19
C GLY A 113 -2.81 21.84 -0.71
N TRP A 114 -2.83 20.85 0.19
CA TRP A 114 -2.83 19.44 -0.20
C TRP A 114 -4.04 19.06 -1.08
N GLY A 115 -5.16 19.77 -0.93
CA GLY A 115 -6.36 19.56 -1.74
C GLY A 115 -6.19 19.88 -3.23
N ASP A 116 -5.17 20.66 -3.60
CA ASP A 116 -4.85 20.92 -5.00
C ASP A 116 -4.15 19.71 -5.68
N THR A 117 -3.58 18.80 -4.86
CA THR A 117 -2.81 17.65 -5.34
C THR A 117 -3.48 16.33 -5.03
N ILE A 118 -4.02 16.15 -3.81
CA ILE A 118 -4.63 14.89 -3.39
C ILE A 118 -6.08 14.81 -3.88
N PRO A 119 -6.45 13.80 -4.70
CA PRO A 119 -7.82 13.62 -5.15
C PRO A 119 -8.83 13.49 -4.00
N GLU A 120 -10.02 14.06 -4.17
CA GLU A 120 -11.07 14.06 -3.15
C GLU A 120 -11.39 12.65 -2.61
N GLY A 121 -11.44 11.63 -3.46
CA GLY A 121 -11.69 10.25 -3.03
C GLY A 121 -10.64 9.72 -2.05
N ILE A 122 -9.39 10.16 -2.17
CA ILE A 122 -8.29 9.81 -1.25
C ILE A 122 -8.46 10.57 0.07
N VAL A 123 -8.82 11.86 0.00
CA VAL A 123 -9.12 12.66 1.20
C VAL A 123 -10.27 12.02 1.99
N VAL A 124 -11.34 11.61 1.31
CA VAL A 124 -12.46 10.91 1.95
C VAL A 124 -12.01 9.62 2.64
N GLN A 125 -11.16 8.82 1.99
CA GLN A 125 -10.65 7.56 2.55
C GLN A 125 -9.74 7.75 3.77
N THR A 126 -9.02 8.88 3.84
CA THR A 126 -8.09 9.20 4.94
C THR A 126 -8.69 10.11 6.01
N SER A 127 -9.98 10.40 5.91
CA SER A 127 -10.70 11.32 6.80
C SER A 127 -11.84 10.63 7.54
N SER A 128 -12.13 11.09 8.74
CA SER A 128 -13.33 10.77 9.49
C SER A 128 -13.66 11.90 10.47
N ASP A 129 -14.93 12.05 10.81
CA ASP A 129 -15.42 13.09 11.74
C ASP A 129 -14.97 14.51 11.35
N GLY A 130 -14.87 14.80 10.05
CA GLY A 130 -14.48 16.10 9.53
C GLY A 130 -12.99 16.41 9.63
N LYS A 131 -12.14 15.42 9.93
CA LYS A 131 -10.69 15.55 10.14
C LYS A 131 -9.90 14.65 9.22
N LEU A 132 -8.75 15.15 8.76
CA LEU A 132 -7.76 14.36 8.04
C LEU A 132 -6.80 13.67 9.00
N TRP A 133 -6.65 12.36 8.89
CA TRP A 133 -5.79 11.57 9.78
C TRP A 133 -4.51 11.09 9.12
N ALA A 134 -4.49 11.00 7.78
CA ALA A 134 -3.31 10.57 7.04
C ALA A 134 -3.12 11.37 5.76
N PHE A 135 -1.87 11.48 5.32
CA PHE A 135 -1.53 11.88 3.97
C PHE A 135 -1.57 10.64 3.06
N GLY A 136 -2.46 10.62 2.08
CA GLY A 136 -2.49 9.56 1.08
C GLY A 136 -1.35 9.72 0.08
N ASN A 137 -0.56 8.69 -0.13
CA ASN A 137 0.74 8.80 -0.81
C ASN A 137 0.73 8.33 -2.27
N GLU A 138 0.09 7.20 -2.57
CA GLU A 138 0.15 6.56 -3.88
C GLU A 138 -1.18 5.94 -4.26
N VAL A 139 -1.39 5.78 -5.57
CA VAL A 139 -2.55 5.08 -6.11
C VAL A 139 -2.17 3.62 -6.35
N GLU A 140 -2.87 2.71 -5.68
CA GLU A 140 -2.62 1.28 -5.73
C GLU A 140 -3.68 0.58 -6.60
N THR A 141 -3.41 0.48 -7.90
CA THR A 141 -4.25 -0.31 -8.81
C THR A 141 -3.73 -1.72 -8.92
N THR A 142 -4.55 -2.72 -8.55
CA THR A 142 -4.17 -4.13 -8.68
C THR A 142 -4.36 -4.66 -10.09
N GLY A 143 -3.47 -5.60 -10.47
CA GLY A 143 -3.51 -6.30 -11.73
C GLY A 143 -2.82 -7.66 -11.66
N MET A 144 -2.88 -8.40 -12.75
CA MET A 144 -2.13 -9.65 -12.89
C MET A 144 -0.75 -9.32 -13.44
N PHE A 145 0.25 -9.33 -12.58
CA PHE A 145 1.66 -9.25 -12.97
C PHE A 145 2.09 -10.57 -13.56
N TYR A 146 2.87 -10.55 -14.65
CA TYR A 146 3.28 -11.76 -15.33
C TYR A 146 4.67 -11.65 -15.97
N ASN A 147 5.31 -12.79 -16.19
CA ASN A 147 6.59 -12.89 -16.87
C ASN A 147 6.35 -13.13 -18.37
N LYS A 148 6.68 -12.11 -19.20
CA LYS A 148 6.51 -12.14 -20.66
C LYS A 148 7.32 -13.24 -21.33
N ALA A 149 8.52 -13.56 -20.82
CA ALA A 149 9.35 -14.60 -21.39
C ALA A 149 8.69 -15.97 -21.21
N ILE A 150 8.17 -16.28 -20.01
CA ILE A 150 7.44 -17.53 -19.75
C ILE A 150 6.20 -17.63 -20.65
N PHE A 151 5.44 -16.54 -20.82
CA PHE A 151 4.27 -16.52 -21.69
C PHE A 151 4.66 -16.83 -23.14
N ALA A 152 5.69 -16.14 -23.66
CA ALA A 152 6.17 -16.35 -25.02
C ALA A 152 6.68 -17.78 -25.26
N GLU A 153 7.46 -18.35 -24.34
CA GLU A 153 7.97 -19.72 -24.42
C GLU A 153 6.86 -20.77 -24.45
N ASN A 154 5.72 -20.48 -23.81
CA ASN A 154 4.58 -21.40 -23.75
C ASN A 154 3.46 -21.04 -24.76
N GLY A 155 3.69 -20.07 -25.65
CA GLY A 155 2.70 -19.65 -26.66
C GLY A 155 1.41 -19.15 -26.02
N ILE A 156 1.55 -18.36 -24.96
CA ILE A 156 0.44 -17.73 -24.24
C ILE A 156 0.40 -16.26 -24.62
N GLU A 157 -0.72 -15.80 -25.15
CA GLU A 157 -1.03 -14.39 -25.30
C GLU A 157 -1.67 -13.87 -24.02
N VAL A 158 -1.63 -12.54 -23.79
CA VAL A 158 -2.29 -11.91 -22.63
C VAL A 158 -3.79 -12.18 -22.68
N PRO A 159 -4.38 -12.85 -21.66
CA PRO A 159 -5.79 -13.19 -21.66
C PRO A 159 -6.68 -11.93 -21.60
N THR A 160 -7.70 -11.89 -22.43
CA THR A 160 -8.73 -10.83 -22.48
C THR A 160 -10.11 -11.35 -22.07
N THR A 161 -10.27 -12.68 -22.02
CA THR A 161 -11.47 -13.38 -21.59
C THR A 161 -11.13 -14.40 -20.49
N TRP A 162 -12.14 -14.80 -19.70
CA TRP A 162 -11.93 -15.81 -18.67
C TRP A 162 -11.54 -17.17 -19.27
N ALA A 163 -12.11 -17.56 -20.38
CA ALA A 163 -11.75 -18.79 -21.08
C ALA A 163 -10.27 -18.79 -21.56
N GLU A 164 -9.75 -17.65 -22.00
CA GLU A 164 -8.32 -17.50 -22.32
C GLU A 164 -7.46 -17.58 -21.06
N MET A 165 -7.92 -17.04 -19.93
CA MET A 165 -7.23 -17.16 -18.64
C MET A 165 -7.15 -18.61 -18.18
N GLU A 166 -8.26 -19.37 -18.26
CA GLU A 166 -8.28 -20.80 -17.97
C GLU A 166 -7.31 -21.58 -18.87
N ALA A 167 -7.31 -21.26 -20.18
CA ALA A 167 -6.38 -21.87 -21.12
C ALA A 167 -4.91 -21.52 -20.83
N ALA A 168 -4.62 -20.29 -20.42
CA ALA A 168 -3.28 -19.88 -20.03
C ALA A 168 -2.79 -20.66 -18.81
N VAL A 169 -3.62 -20.77 -17.76
CA VAL A 169 -3.29 -21.56 -16.56
C VAL A 169 -3.06 -23.03 -16.92
N ALA A 170 -3.93 -23.64 -17.75
CA ALA A 170 -3.77 -25.02 -18.16
C ALA A 170 -2.44 -25.25 -18.90
N LYS A 171 -2.05 -24.36 -19.84
CA LYS A 171 -0.76 -24.44 -20.53
C LYS A 171 0.43 -24.34 -19.57
N LEU A 172 0.35 -23.47 -18.57
CA LEU A 172 1.40 -23.33 -17.56
C LEU A 172 1.53 -24.60 -16.70
N GLN A 173 0.40 -25.20 -16.31
CA GLN A 173 0.37 -26.50 -15.61
C GLN A 173 0.96 -27.63 -16.47
N GLU A 174 0.61 -27.69 -17.76
CA GLU A 174 1.18 -28.66 -18.71
C GLU A 174 2.68 -28.44 -18.92
N ALA A 175 3.16 -27.20 -18.85
CA ALA A 175 4.58 -26.85 -18.91
C ALA A 175 5.36 -27.19 -17.62
N GLY A 176 4.67 -27.62 -16.56
CA GLY A 176 5.27 -28.06 -15.28
C GLY A 176 5.35 -26.98 -14.21
N PHE A 177 4.63 -25.86 -14.38
CA PHE A 177 4.50 -24.87 -13.30
C PHE A 177 3.48 -25.33 -12.27
N ASP A 178 3.94 -25.81 -11.12
CA ASP A 178 3.08 -26.26 -10.01
C ASP A 178 2.23 -25.12 -9.42
N THR A 179 2.66 -23.87 -9.60
CA THR A 179 2.00 -22.66 -9.12
C THR A 179 1.88 -21.66 -10.28
N PRO A 180 0.88 -21.82 -11.17
CA PRO A 180 0.67 -20.92 -12.29
C PRO A 180 0.43 -19.46 -11.86
N ILE A 181 -0.28 -19.27 -10.77
CA ILE A 181 -0.53 -17.97 -10.14
C ILE A 181 -0.03 -18.00 -8.70
N GLY A 182 0.94 -17.17 -8.39
CA GLY A 182 1.44 -17.04 -7.04
C GLY A 182 0.42 -16.38 -6.12
N LEU A 183 0.28 -16.93 -4.91
CA LEU A 183 -0.57 -16.39 -3.86
C LEU A 183 0.13 -16.55 -2.50
N GLY A 184 0.53 -15.45 -1.90
CA GLY A 184 1.17 -15.41 -0.58
C GLY A 184 0.14 -15.44 0.55
N ALA A 185 -0.73 -16.47 0.58
CA ALA A 185 -1.87 -16.50 1.49
C ALA A 185 -1.51 -16.83 2.96
N ALA A 186 -0.24 -17.11 3.30
CA ALA A 186 0.19 -17.17 4.69
C ALA A 186 0.04 -15.81 5.40
N ASP A 187 0.26 -14.71 4.67
CA ASP A 187 0.12 -13.34 5.18
C ASP A 187 -1.33 -12.83 5.11
N LYS A 188 -2.24 -13.63 4.57
CA LYS A 188 -3.70 -13.41 4.52
C LYS A 188 -4.16 -12.24 3.65
N TRP A 189 -3.54 -11.07 3.74
CA TRP A 189 -3.94 -9.90 2.95
C TRP A 189 -3.90 -10.11 1.42
N PRO A 190 -2.98 -10.91 0.82
CA PRO A 190 -2.99 -11.10 -0.62
C PRO A 190 -4.24 -11.82 -1.14
N ILE A 191 -4.80 -12.75 -0.36
CA ILE A 191 -6.06 -13.41 -0.73
C ILE A 191 -7.26 -12.47 -0.52
N SER A 192 -7.20 -11.53 0.42
CA SER A 192 -8.23 -10.50 0.61
C SER A 192 -8.28 -9.52 -0.58
N HIS A 193 -7.16 -9.28 -1.25
CA HIS A 193 -7.16 -8.50 -2.49
C HIS A 193 -7.88 -9.24 -3.63
N TRP A 194 -7.72 -10.56 -3.73
CA TRP A 194 -8.55 -11.39 -4.63
C TRP A 194 -10.03 -11.29 -4.26
N GLN A 195 -10.37 -11.42 -2.98
CA GLN A 195 -11.75 -11.24 -2.51
C GLN A 195 -12.30 -9.88 -2.91
N SER A 196 -11.57 -8.81 -2.65
CA SER A 196 -12.00 -7.44 -2.95
C SER A 196 -12.31 -7.27 -4.43
N MET A 197 -11.43 -7.74 -5.30
CA MET A 197 -11.61 -7.70 -6.74
C MET A 197 -12.81 -8.55 -7.18
N MET A 198 -12.95 -9.77 -6.67
CA MET A 198 -14.03 -10.69 -7.04
C MET A 198 -15.37 -10.21 -6.52
N PHE A 199 -15.45 -9.79 -5.27
CA PHE A 199 -16.67 -9.24 -4.68
C PHE A 199 -17.13 -7.99 -5.45
N GLY A 200 -16.19 -7.07 -5.73
CA GLY A 200 -16.49 -5.89 -6.54
C GLY A 200 -16.98 -6.22 -7.96
N ARG A 201 -16.51 -7.28 -8.58
CA ARG A 201 -16.96 -7.68 -9.92
C ARG A 201 -18.30 -8.40 -9.94
N TYR A 202 -18.58 -9.22 -8.94
CA TYR A 202 -19.85 -9.94 -8.84
C TYR A 202 -20.99 -9.05 -8.31
N ALA A 203 -20.70 -8.18 -7.34
CA ALA A 203 -21.68 -7.28 -6.74
C ALA A 203 -21.79 -5.92 -7.46
N GLY A 204 -20.73 -5.50 -8.15
CA GLY A 204 -20.59 -4.14 -8.64
C GLY A 204 -20.33 -3.12 -7.53
N PRO A 205 -20.02 -1.86 -7.88
CA PRO A 205 -19.81 -0.79 -6.88
C PRO A 205 -21.05 -0.59 -5.98
N GLU A 206 -22.24 -0.63 -6.57
CA GLU A 206 -23.52 -0.44 -5.86
C GLU A 206 -23.75 -1.55 -4.82
N GLY A 207 -23.41 -2.83 -5.14
CA GLY A 207 -23.57 -3.93 -4.18
C GLY A 207 -22.56 -3.86 -3.04
N ILE A 208 -21.34 -3.39 -3.29
CA ILE A 208 -20.36 -3.12 -2.23
C ILE A 208 -20.81 -1.96 -1.36
N GLU A 209 -21.30 -0.87 -1.96
CA GLU A 209 -21.84 0.29 -1.22
C GLU A 209 -23.03 -0.11 -0.36
N ASP A 210 -23.96 -0.94 -0.89
CA ASP A 210 -25.15 -1.38 -0.19
C ASP A 210 -24.82 -2.24 1.03
N VAL A 211 -23.89 -3.17 0.92
CA VAL A 211 -23.48 -4.01 2.07
C VAL A 211 -22.72 -3.23 3.14
N LEU A 212 -21.96 -2.20 2.75
CA LEU A 212 -21.18 -1.40 3.69
C LEU A 212 -22.02 -0.30 4.37
N PHE A 213 -22.91 0.35 3.62
CA PHE A 213 -23.60 1.58 4.07
C PHE A 213 -25.14 1.49 3.97
N GLY A 214 -25.67 0.47 3.32
CA GLY A 214 -27.09 0.23 3.12
C GLY A 214 -27.62 -0.97 3.91
N ASP A 215 -28.59 -1.64 3.30
CA ASP A 215 -29.30 -2.80 3.86
C ASP A 215 -28.82 -4.15 3.25
N GLY A 216 -27.78 -4.15 2.42
CA GLY A 216 -27.19 -5.35 1.83
C GLY A 216 -26.57 -6.29 2.87
N GLU A 217 -26.48 -7.56 2.52
CA GLU A 217 -25.94 -8.59 3.39
C GLU A 217 -24.75 -9.31 2.71
N TRP A 218 -23.72 -9.67 3.48
CA TRP A 218 -22.60 -10.50 2.97
C TRP A 218 -23.05 -11.88 2.49
N THR A 219 -24.26 -12.31 2.86
CA THR A 219 -24.90 -13.56 2.42
C THR A 219 -25.62 -13.45 1.08
N ASP A 220 -25.61 -12.31 0.43
CA ASP A 220 -26.20 -12.12 -0.88
C ASP A 220 -25.55 -13.00 -1.94
N ALA A 221 -26.35 -13.47 -2.90
CA ALA A 221 -25.95 -14.49 -3.85
C ALA A 221 -24.67 -14.16 -4.66
N HIS A 222 -24.41 -12.91 -4.93
CA HIS A 222 -23.21 -12.47 -5.64
C HIS A 222 -21.93 -12.64 -4.80
N PHE A 223 -21.95 -12.45 -3.47
CA PHE A 223 -20.79 -12.70 -2.61
C PHE A 223 -20.53 -14.20 -2.43
N VAL A 224 -21.61 -14.99 -2.32
CA VAL A 224 -21.50 -16.46 -2.30
C VAL A 224 -20.89 -16.97 -3.61
N ALA A 225 -21.36 -16.46 -4.76
CA ALA A 225 -20.86 -16.87 -6.08
C ALA A 225 -19.37 -16.48 -6.28
N ALA A 226 -18.97 -15.28 -5.84
CA ALA A 226 -17.57 -14.85 -5.87
C ALA A 226 -16.68 -15.75 -5.01
N SER A 227 -17.13 -16.10 -3.80
CA SER A 227 -16.42 -17.00 -2.89
C SER A 227 -16.31 -18.42 -3.48
N ALA A 228 -17.38 -18.92 -4.11
CA ALA A 228 -17.37 -20.21 -4.81
C ALA A 228 -16.37 -20.22 -5.97
N LYS A 229 -16.25 -19.13 -6.72
CA LYS A 229 -15.28 -19.03 -7.84
C LYS A 229 -13.85 -19.07 -7.31
N LEU A 230 -13.54 -18.37 -6.22
CA LEU A 230 -12.21 -18.42 -5.59
C LEU A 230 -11.87 -19.84 -5.12
N GLN A 231 -12.81 -20.54 -4.48
CA GLN A 231 -12.65 -21.92 -4.05
C GLN A 231 -12.43 -22.87 -5.26
N GLU A 232 -13.18 -22.70 -6.34
CA GLU A 232 -13.02 -23.43 -7.61
C GLU A 232 -11.59 -23.29 -8.15
N MET A 233 -11.05 -22.07 -8.21
CA MET A 233 -9.68 -21.79 -8.66
C MET A 233 -8.66 -22.50 -7.77
N GLY A 234 -8.86 -22.48 -6.45
CA GLY A 234 -8.03 -23.21 -5.49
C GLY A 234 -8.02 -24.71 -5.75
N LYS A 235 -9.21 -25.33 -5.92
CA LYS A 235 -9.39 -26.75 -6.24
C LYS A 235 -8.78 -27.15 -7.57
N ALA A 236 -8.81 -26.24 -8.57
CA ALA A 236 -8.20 -26.45 -9.88
C ALA A 236 -6.66 -26.29 -9.88
N GLY A 237 -6.05 -26.00 -8.70
CA GLY A 237 -4.61 -25.89 -8.56
C GLY A 237 -4.00 -24.62 -9.12
N TRP A 238 -4.79 -23.57 -9.31
CA TRP A 238 -4.28 -22.30 -9.84
C TRP A 238 -3.20 -21.68 -8.96
N PHE A 239 -3.33 -21.85 -7.65
CA PHE A 239 -2.43 -21.27 -6.62
C PHE A 239 -1.43 -22.30 -6.08
N GLY A 240 -1.25 -23.43 -6.78
CA GLY A 240 -0.39 -24.52 -6.32
C GLY A 240 -1.01 -25.36 -5.20
N SER A 241 -0.22 -26.29 -4.65
CA SER A 241 -0.70 -27.28 -3.67
C SER A 241 -0.70 -26.76 -2.22
N THR A 242 0.00 -25.67 -1.93
CA THR A 242 0.18 -25.15 -0.56
C THR A 242 0.09 -23.61 -0.50
N PRO A 243 -0.98 -22.99 -1.04
CA PRO A 243 -1.06 -21.53 -1.15
C PRO A 243 -1.03 -20.82 0.20
N VAL A 244 -1.53 -21.46 1.25
CA VAL A 244 -1.58 -20.89 2.62
C VAL A 244 -0.29 -21.05 3.41
N ALA A 245 0.72 -21.73 2.87
CA ALA A 245 2.00 -21.96 3.54
C ALA A 245 3.09 -20.98 3.07
N ILE A 246 2.87 -20.25 1.99
CA ILE A 246 3.83 -19.34 1.39
C ILE A 246 3.49 -17.91 1.82
N GLY A 247 4.46 -17.19 2.39
CA GLY A 247 4.38 -15.78 2.69
C GLY A 247 4.59 -14.92 1.45
N TYR A 248 4.17 -13.67 1.52
CA TYR A 248 4.21 -12.77 0.38
C TYR A 248 5.65 -12.44 -0.07
N GLY A 249 6.57 -12.23 0.87
CA GLY A 249 7.98 -11.99 0.55
C GLY A 249 8.60 -13.16 -0.23
N GLU A 250 8.42 -14.41 0.24
CA GLU A 250 8.87 -15.62 -0.48
C GLU A 250 8.23 -15.74 -1.86
N LEU A 251 6.93 -15.44 -1.96
CA LEU A 251 6.24 -15.40 -3.25
C LEU A 251 6.92 -14.45 -4.21
N MET A 252 7.22 -13.22 -3.79
CA MET A 252 7.82 -12.20 -4.65
C MET A 252 9.23 -12.56 -5.07
N ASP A 253 10.04 -13.13 -4.17
CA ASP A 253 11.37 -13.64 -4.51
C ASP A 253 11.30 -14.69 -5.64
N ARG A 254 10.39 -15.64 -5.55
CA ARG A 254 10.19 -16.69 -6.55
C ARG A 254 9.61 -16.13 -7.86
N PHE A 255 8.74 -15.13 -7.80
CA PHE A 255 8.19 -14.45 -8.98
C PHE A 255 9.32 -13.74 -9.76
N TRP A 256 10.13 -12.93 -9.08
CA TRP A 256 11.24 -12.22 -9.72
C TRP A 256 12.38 -13.14 -10.17
N ALA A 257 12.49 -14.31 -9.58
CA ALA A 257 13.39 -15.38 -10.06
C ALA A 257 12.87 -16.05 -11.36
N GLY A 258 11.60 -15.87 -11.72
CA GLY A 258 10.95 -16.51 -12.87
C GLY A 258 10.48 -17.93 -12.58
N GLU A 259 10.32 -18.31 -11.32
CA GLU A 259 9.78 -19.62 -10.91
C GLU A 259 8.24 -19.64 -10.92
N ILE A 260 7.64 -18.48 -10.73
CA ILE A 260 6.18 -18.27 -10.73
C ILE A 260 5.81 -17.39 -11.91
N PRO A 261 4.92 -17.87 -12.82
CA PRO A 261 4.57 -17.15 -14.05
C PRO A 261 3.78 -15.87 -13.85
N MET A 262 2.83 -15.88 -12.91
CA MET A 262 1.90 -14.78 -12.65
C MET A 262 1.67 -14.59 -11.15
N THR A 263 1.30 -13.36 -10.76
CA THR A 263 0.77 -13.06 -9.43
C THR A 263 -0.17 -11.86 -9.49
N PHE A 264 -1.27 -11.91 -8.73
CA PHE A 264 -2.19 -10.78 -8.59
C PHE A 264 -1.73 -9.89 -7.44
N THR A 265 -1.32 -8.67 -7.78
CA THR A 265 -0.74 -7.73 -6.83
C THR A 265 -0.86 -6.28 -7.34
N GLY A 266 -0.19 -5.32 -6.72
CA GLY A 266 -0.23 -3.92 -7.08
C GLY A 266 1.15 -3.29 -7.25
N PRO A 267 1.22 -1.95 -7.50
CA PRO A 267 2.44 -1.23 -7.85
C PRO A 267 3.52 -1.26 -6.76
N TRP A 268 3.16 -1.49 -5.52
CA TRP A 268 4.10 -1.58 -4.38
C TRP A 268 5.23 -2.61 -4.56
N VAL A 269 5.08 -3.58 -5.49
CA VAL A 269 6.13 -4.58 -5.76
C VAL A 269 7.20 -4.09 -6.72
N ILE A 270 7.01 -2.96 -7.41
CA ILE A 270 7.87 -2.54 -8.52
C ILE A 270 9.27 -2.19 -8.02
N GLY A 271 9.39 -1.48 -6.90
CA GLY A 271 10.68 -1.15 -6.32
C GLY A 271 11.52 -2.39 -6.00
N GLY A 272 10.92 -3.38 -5.33
CA GLY A 272 11.54 -4.68 -5.10
C GLY A 272 11.87 -5.44 -6.39
N GLY A 273 11.00 -5.33 -7.40
CA GLY A 273 11.23 -5.92 -8.72
C GLY A 273 12.42 -5.30 -9.47
N ILE A 274 12.57 -3.98 -9.40
CA ILE A 274 13.73 -3.28 -9.97
C ILE A 274 15.03 -3.80 -9.35
N GLU A 275 15.06 -3.96 -8.03
CA GLU A 275 16.21 -4.48 -7.29
C GLU A 275 16.47 -5.97 -7.62
N ALA A 276 15.43 -6.82 -7.54
CA ALA A 276 15.57 -8.27 -7.69
C ALA A 276 15.78 -8.72 -9.14
N ALA A 277 15.08 -8.14 -10.11
CA ALA A 277 15.16 -8.50 -11.50
C ALA A 277 16.26 -7.75 -12.26
N GLY A 278 16.66 -6.54 -11.81
CA GLY A 278 17.67 -5.71 -12.47
C GLY A 278 17.34 -5.48 -13.95
N ASP A 279 18.29 -5.76 -14.85
CA ASP A 279 18.10 -5.59 -16.30
C ASP A 279 16.92 -6.40 -16.87
N ARG A 280 16.43 -7.42 -16.15
CA ARG A 280 15.28 -8.25 -16.55
C ARG A 280 13.93 -7.66 -16.15
N ILE A 281 13.85 -6.50 -15.48
CA ILE A 281 12.56 -5.90 -15.10
C ILE A 281 11.66 -5.67 -16.32
N GLY A 282 12.25 -5.47 -17.50
CA GLY A 282 11.54 -5.38 -18.76
C GLY A 282 10.89 -6.70 -19.23
N ASP A 283 11.23 -7.85 -18.65
CA ASP A 283 10.60 -9.14 -18.93
C ASP A 283 9.26 -9.30 -18.22
N TYR A 284 8.94 -8.39 -17.32
CA TYR A 284 7.67 -8.38 -16.58
C TYR A 284 6.73 -7.31 -17.12
N SER A 285 5.44 -7.53 -16.96
CA SER A 285 4.38 -6.59 -17.29
C SER A 285 3.12 -6.90 -16.46
N VAL A 286 2.05 -6.17 -16.68
CA VAL A 286 0.78 -6.30 -15.97
C VAL A 286 -0.39 -6.27 -16.94
N PHE A 287 -1.44 -6.99 -16.62
CA PHE A 287 -2.73 -6.90 -17.33
C PHE A 287 -3.90 -6.92 -16.34
N ALA A 288 -5.02 -6.35 -16.76
CA ALA A 288 -6.25 -6.44 -15.99
C ALA A 288 -6.76 -7.88 -16.01
N VAL A 289 -7.09 -8.43 -14.81
CA VAL A 289 -7.73 -9.76 -14.76
C VAL A 289 -8.99 -9.74 -15.62
N PRO A 290 -9.19 -10.69 -16.57
CA PRO A 290 -10.36 -10.71 -17.44
C PRO A 290 -11.68 -10.80 -16.66
N PRO A 291 -12.81 -10.37 -17.25
CA PRO A 291 -14.12 -10.56 -16.63
C PRO A 291 -14.43 -12.05 -16.47
N PHE A 292 -15.06 -12.42 -15.33
CA PHE A 292 -15.42 -13.82 -15.04
C PHE A 292 -16.57 -14.32 -15.92
N GLU A 293 -17.41 -13.41 -16.39
CA GLU A 293 -18.58 -13.69 -17.23
C GLU A 293 -18.64 -12.69 -18.39
N ASP A 294 -19.20 -13.13 -19.52
CA ASP A 294 -19.36 -12.28 -20.69
C ASP A 294 -20.20 -11.04 -20.38
N GLY A 295 -19.68 -9.88 -20.73
CA GLY A 295 -20.37 -8.59 -20.52
C GLY A 295 -20.22 -8.02 -19.10
N GLN A 296 -19.55 -8.70 -18.19
CA GLN A 296 -19.18 -8.17 -16.89
C GLN A 296 -18.19 -7.02 -17.06
N LYS A 297 -18.41 -5.92 -16.35
CA LYS A 297 -17.47 -4.80 -16.34
C LYS A 297 -16.21 -5.17 -15.55
N ILE A 298 -15.07 -4.76 -16.06
CA ILE A 298 -13.83 -4.81 -15.30
C ILE A 298 -13.87 -3.63 -14.32
N HIS A 299 -14.05 -3.94 -13.04
CA HIS A 299 -13.88 -2.97 -11.97
C HIS A 299 -12.56 -3.31 -11.27
N PRO A 300 -11.48 -2.55 -11.51
CA PRO A 300 -10.25 -2.76 -10.77
C PRO A 300 -10.45 -2.28 -9.33
N THR A 301 -9.82 -2.96 -8.40
CA THR A 301 -9.61 -2.41 -7.08
C THR A 301 -8.58 -1.29 -7.22
N ASN A 302 -8.99 -0.08 -6.92
CA ASN A 302 -8.13 1.09 -6.93
C ASN A 302 -8.29 1.79 -5.59
N SER A 303 -7.23 1.83 -4.81
CA SER A 303 -7.24 2.35 -3.44
C SER A 303 -5.88 2.94 -3.12
N ILE A 304 -5.82 3.63 -2.02
CA ILE A 304 -4.59 3.81 -1.27
C ILE A 304 -4.61 2.77 -0.14
N GLY A 305 -3.78 1.75 -0.21
CA GLY A 305 -3.68 0.74 0.84
C GLY A 305 -3.04 1.31 2.10
N SER A 306 -2.07 2.19 1.94
CA SER A 306 -1.32 2.85 3.02
C SER A 306 -1.34 4.36 2.91
N GLY A 307 -1.20 5.03 4.06
CA GLY A 307 -1.02 6.48 4.17
C GLY A 307 0.04 6.81 5.21
N TRP A 308 0.42 8.07 5.26
CA TRP A 308 1.40 8.58 6.22
C TRP A 308 0.71 9.25 7.40
N TYR A 309 1.02 8.79 8.58
CA TYR A 309 0.48 9.27 9.85
C TYR A 309 1.57 9.94 10.68
N ILE A 310 1.22 11.01 11.38
CA ILE A 310 2.10 11.66 12.35
C ILE A 310 1.63 11.25 13.75
N ARG A 311 2.59 10.87 14.60
CA ARG A 311 2.30 10.54 16.01
C ARG A 311 1.74 11.76 16.75
N GLN A 312 0.68 11.54 17.50
CA GLN A 312 0.12 12.59 18.35
C GLN A 312 1.17 13.13 19.35
N GLY A 313 1.34 14.44 19.34
CA GLY A 313 2.29 15.12 20.23
C GLY A 313 3.76 14.95 19.86
N SER A 314 4.08 14.58 18.61
CA SER A 314 5.46 14.61 18.10
C SER A 314 6.00 16.04 18.10
N GLU A 315 7.20 16.23 18.66
CA GLU A 315 7.92 17.53 18.62
C GLU A 315 8.46 17.82 17.21
N GLY A 316 8.57 16.79 16.37
CA GLY A 316 9.00 16.87 14.96
C GLY A 316 7.86 16.97 13.95
N ALA A 317 6.61 17.18 14.37
CA ALA A 317 5.44 17.15 13.48
C ALA A 317 5.56 18.12 12.28
N ASP A 318 6.01 19.36 12.50
CA ASP A 318 6.18 20.33 11.41
C ASP A 318 7.24 19.90 10.40
N ILE A 319 8.33 19.26 10.88
CA ILE A 319 9.38 18.73 10.01
C ILE A 319 8.85 17.49 9.24
N ALA A 320 8.07 16.65 9.90
CA ALA A 320 7.41 15.51 9.24
C ALA A 320 6.49 15.97 8.11
N VAL A 321 5.71 17.03 8.31
CA VAL A 321 4.89 17.66 7.26
C VAL A 321 5.75 18.20 6.12
N GLN A 322 6.86 18.89 6.41
CA GLN A 322 7.79 19.38 5.39
C GLN A 322 8.42 18.22 4.60
N PHE A 323 8.74 17.11 5.27
CA PHE A 323 9.27 15.92 4.60
C PHE A 323 8.22 15.29 3.68
N LEU A 324 6.95 15.16 4.10
CA LEU A 324 5.85 14.74 3.23
C LEU A 324 5.72 15.64 2.00
N ASN A 325 5.75 16.96 2.18
CA ASN A 325 5.69 17.91 1.07
C ASN A 325 6.87 17.71 0.10
N SER A 326 8.08 17.50 0.61
CA SER A 326 9.25 17.30 -0.24
C SER A 326 9.19 15.99 -1.05
N MET A 327 8.56 14.95 -0.52
CA MET A 327 8.38 13.67 -1.22
C MET A 327 7.27 13.72 -2.26
N PHE A 328 6.12 14.30 -1.91
CA PHE A 328 4.88 14.10 -2.68
C PHE A 328 4.38 15.35 -3.41
N LEU A 329 4.85 16.54 -3.06
CA LEU A 329 4.42 17.79 -3.69
C LEU A 329 5.54 18.46 -4.51
N GLU A 330 6.81 18.28 -4.16
CA GLU A 330 7.92 18.82 -4.93
C GLU A 330 8.27 17.90 -6.12
N THR A 331 8.60 18.49 -7.28
CA THR A 331 8.91 17.75 -8.50
C THR A 331 10.05 16.77 -8.29
N ASP A 332 11.18 17.18 -7.64
CA ASP A 332 12.34 16.30 -7.37
C ASP A 332 11.93 15.01 -6.62
N GLY A 333 11.11 15.15 -5.56
CA GLY A 333 10.63 14.02 -4.77
C GLY A 333 9.74 13.09 -5.58
N ARG A 334 8.82 13.65 -6.36
CA ARG A 334 7.91 12.89 -7.23
C ARG A 334 8.65 12.15 -8.35
N VAL A 335 9.67 12.78 -8.94
CA VAL A 335 10.58 12.13 -9.92
C VAL A 335 11.31 10.95 -9.28
N ALA A 336 11.85 11.13 -8.08
CA ALA A 336 12.54 10.05 -7.36
C ALA A 336 11.60 8.87 -7.06
N LEU A 337 10.37 9.14 -6.60
CA LEU A 337 9.35 8.12 -6.37
C LEU A 337 8.99 7.37 -7.65
N LEU A 338 8.74 8.06 -8.77
CA LEU A 338 8.41 7.46 -10.06
C LEU A 338 9.55 6.56 -10.57
N ASN A 339 10.80 7.00 -10.43
CA ASN A 339 11.98 6.21 -10.83
C ASN A 339 12.13 4.94 -9.97
N ALA A 340 11.73 5.00 -8.70
CA ALA A 340 11.70 3.86 -7.80
C ALA A 340 10.47 2.95 -8.00
N GLY A 341 9.53 3.30 -8.86
CA GLY A 341 8.33 2.51 -9.16
C GLY A 341 7.12 2.83 -8.30
N THR A 342 7.19 3.86 -7.44
CA THR A 342 6.04 4.38 -6.68
C THR A 342 5.32 5.44 -7.51
N ILE A 343 3.99 5.32 -7.63
CA ILE A 343 3.16 6.29 -8.38
C ILE A 343 2.48 7.22 -7.37
N PRO A 344 3.04 8.42 -7.10
CA PRO A 344 2.46 9.33 -6.13
C PRO A 344 1.10 9.87 -6.60
N VAL A 345 0.27 10.25 -5.64
CA VAL A 345 -1.05 10.84 -5.91
C VAL A 345 -0.97 12.18 -6.63
N GLY A 346 -2.02 12.53 -7.35
CA GLY A 346 -2.21 13.82 -8.00
C GLY A 346 -1.69 13.90 -9.43
N ALA A 347 -1.72 15.11 -10.02
CA ALA A 347 -1.24 15.35 -11.37
C ALA A 347 0.28 15.17 -11.46
N LEU A 348 0.76 14.40 -12.43
CA LEU A 348 2.16 13.98 -12.53
C LEU A 348 2.89 14.57 -13.74
N ASP A 349 2.26 15.46 -14.52
CA ASP A 349 2.76 15.91 -15.82
C ASP A 349 4.22 16.41 -15.79
N ASP A 350 4.57 17.25 -14.80
CA ASP A 350 5.91 17.79 -14.65
C ASP A 350 6.92 16.69 -14.26
N ALA A 351 6.56 15.84 -13.31
CA ALA A 351 7.43 14.76 -12.83
C ALA A 351 7.61 13.66 -13.89
N LEU A 352 6.55 13.30 -14.63
CA LEU A 352 6.62 12.33 -15.74
C LEU A 352 7.51 12.81 -16.90
N ALA A 353 7.62 14.11 -17.10
CA ALA A 353 8.50 14.68 -18.13
C ALA A 353 10.00 14.48 -17.82
N GLU A 354 10.35 14.31 -16.54
CA GLU A 354 11.72 14.20 -16.06
C GLU A 354 12.08 12.78 -15.55
N ALA A 355 11.05 11.94 -15.24
CA ALA A 355 11.27 10.62 -14.68
C ALA A 355 11.79 9.60 -15.70
N GLU A 356 12.69 8.75 -15.26
CA GLU A 356 13.21 7.58 -15.99
C GLU A 356 12.58 6.28 -15.41
N MET A 357 11.28 6.14 -15.60
CA MET A 357 10.52 4.99 -15.08
C MET A 357 10.95 3.67 -15.70
N SER A 358 10.96 2.59 -14.91
CA SER A 358 11.15 1.25 -15.46
C SER A 358 10.00 0.88 -16.43
N PRO A 359 10.22 -0.03 -17.42
CA PRO A 359 9.16 -0.47 -18.32
C PRO A 359 7.92 -0.99 -17.59
N LEU A 360 8.10 -1.72 -16.47
CA LEU A 360 7.01 -2.23 -15.66
C LEU A 360 6.23 -1.10 -14.96
N ALA A 361 6.93 -0.08 -14.44
CA ALA A 361 6.29 1.08 -13.84
C ALA A 361 5.44 1.86 -14.87
N VAL A 362 5.93 1.98 -16.11
CA VAL A 362 5.16 2.56 -17.22
C VAL A 362 3.92 1.74 -17.55
N ASP A 363 4.02 0.41 -17.58
CA ASP A 363 2.91 -0.47 -17.87
C ASP A 363 1.81 -0.39 -16.80
N ILE A 364 2.18 -0.39 -15.51
CA ILE A 364 1.19 -0.26 -14.43
C ILE A 364 0.55 1.13 -14.39
N TRP A 365 1.33 2.20 -14.63
CA TRP A 365 0.79 3.54 -14.69
C TRP A 365 -0.28 3.67 -15.81
N LYS A 366 -0.01 3.16 -17.01
CA LYS A 366 -0.99 3.12 -18.11
C LYS A 366 -2.22 2.29 -17.74
N THR A 367 -2.02 1.14 -17.09
CA THR A 367 -3.11 0.29 -16.65
C THR A 367 -3.98 1.01 -15.61
N SER A 368 -3.38 1.78 -14.70
CA SER A 368 -4.09 2.58 -13.71
C SER A 368 -4.92 3.70 -14.35
N ASP A 369 -4.40 4.36 -15.38
CA ASP A 369 -5.10 5.42 -16.13
C ASP A 369 -6.31 4.85 -16.89
N ASP A 370 -6.14 3.72 -17.59
CA ASP A 370 -7.22 2.99 -18.27
C ASP A 370 -8.31 2.55 -17.27
N HIS A 371 -7.91 2.13 -16.08
CA HIS A 371 -8.82 1.68 -15.04
C HIS A 371 -9.62 2.84 -14.42
N ALA A 372 -9.00 4.01 -14.24
CA ALA A 372 -9.70 5.19 -13.74
C ALA A 372 -10.86 5.61 -14.66
N ALA A 373 -10.74 5.37 -15.97
CA ALA A 373 -11.79 5.64 -16.96
C ALA A 373 -12.97 4.65 -16.89
N ASN A 374 -12.79 3.44 -16.32
CA ASN A 374 -13.79 2.36 -16.36
C ASN A 374 -14.61 2.22 -15.05
N GLY A 375 -14.39 3.08 -14.09
CA GLY A 375 -15.02 3.02 -12.77
C GLY A 375 -14.30 2.07 -11.83
N THR A 376 -14.06 2.52 -10.61
CA THR A 376 -13.32 1.80 -9.59
C THR A 376 -14.27 1.20 -8.57
N VAL A 377 -13.97 -0.02 -8.10
CA VAL A 377 -14.53 -0.51 -6.84
C VAL A 377 -13.83 0.26 -5.73
N PRO A 378 -14.56 0.79 -4.74
CA PRO A 378 -13.91 1.41 -3.59
C PRO A 378 -12.98 0.42 -2.92
N ALA A 379 -11.89 0.90 -2.40
CA ALA A 379 -10.88 0.34 -1.50
C ALA A 379 -10.83 -1.20 -1.33
N PHE A 380 -9.69 -1.70 -0.93
CA PHE A 380 -9.57 -3.08 -0.47
C PHE A 380 -10.49 -3.30 0.75
N LEU A 381 -11.24 -4.40 0.77
CA LEU A 381 -12.20 -4.67 1.83
C LEU A 381 -11.56 -4.68 3.23
N ASP A 382 -10.35 -5.18 3.33
CA ASP A 382 -9.60 -5.22 4.58
C ASP A 382 -9.15 -3.84 5.11
N THR A 383 -9.17 -2.82 4.26
CA THR A 383 -8.92 -1.42 4.69
C THR A 383 -10.20 -0.72 5.14
N ILE A 384 -11.34 -1.08 4.57
CA ILE A 384 -12.63 -0.39 4.83
C ILE A 384 -13.54 -1.13 5.79
N THR A 385 -13.22 -2.37 6.16
CA THR A 385 -13.99 -3.15 7.12
C THR A 385 -13.32 -3.15 8.51
N PRO A 386 -14.09 -3.25 9.59
CA PRO A 386 -13.54 -3.34 10.94
C PRO A 386 -12.58 -4.52 11.11
N GLY A 387 -11.57 -4.38 11.96
CA GLY A 387 -10.58 -5.43 12.20
C GLY A 387 -11.16 -6.76 12.68
N SER A 388 -12.31 -6.73 13.38
CA SER A 388 -13.07 -7.92 13.76
C SER A 388 -13.59 -8.69 12.55
N LEU A 389 -14.17 -8.01 11.55
CA LEU A 389 -14.61 -8.63 10.29
C LEU A 389 -13.40 -9.03 9.43
N THR A 390 -12.38 -8.19 9.33
CA THR A 390 -11.16 -8.48 8.57
C THR A 390 -10.53 -9.79 9.04
N THR A 391 -10.46 -10.04 10.35
CA THR A 391 -9.92 -11.28 10.91
C THR A 391 -10.73 -12.49 10.47
N VAL A 392 -12.07 -12.43 10.57
CA VAL A 392 -12.97 -13.50 10.14
C VAL A 392 -12.85 -13.76 8.63
N SER A 393 -12.78 -12.68 7.84
CA SER A 393 -12.58 -12.78 6.39
C SER A 393 -11.27 -13.47 6.05
N TYR A 394 -10.17 -13.08 6.67
CA TYR A 394 -8.84 -13.65 6.44
C TYR A 394 -8.78 -15.14 6.74
N ASP A 395 -9.30 -15.57 7.90
CA ASP A 395 -9.31 -16.98 8.30
C ASP A 395 -10.25 -17.80 7.40
N GLY A 396 -11.40 -17.26 7.07
CA GLY A 396 -12.38 -17.89 6.19
C GLY A 396 -11.87 -18.06 4.75
N LEU A 397 -11.13 -17.08 4.21
CA LEU A 397 -10.51 -17.18 2.88
C LEU A 397 -9.45 -18.29 2.82
N GLN A 398 -8.62 -18.44 3.85
CA GLN A 398 -7.70 -19.56 3.93
C GLN A 398 -8.46 -20.90 4.01
N ALA A 399 -9.55 -20.96 4.79
CA ALA A 399 -10.39 -22.15 4.92
C ALA A 399 -11.10 -22.51 3.58
N LEU A 400 -11.55 -21.52 2.79
CA LEU A 400 -12.06 -21.73 1.44
C LEU A 400 -11.02 -22.37 0.52
N LEU A 401 -9.78 -21.84 0.50
CA LEU A 401 -8.70 -22.38 -0.33
C LEU A 401 -8.32 -23.82 0.05
N LEU A 402 -8.45 -24.17 1.34
CA LEU A 402 -8.19 -25.51 1.84
C LEU A 402 -9.39 -26.47 1.69
N ASP A 403 -10.51 -26.00 1.12
CA ASP A 403 -11.76 -26.75 0.97
C ASP A 403 -12.32 -27.31 2.31
N VAL A 404 -12.11 -26.56 3.40
CA VAL A 404 -12.61 -26.93 4.74
C VAL A 404 -13.78 -26.06 5.19
N MET A 405 -14.19 -25.10 4.38
CA MET A 405 -15.34 -24.20 4.57
C MET A 405 -16.08 -24.04 3.25
N THR A 406 -17.40 -23.98 3.27
CA THR A 406 -18.20 -23.68 2.08
C THR A 406 -18.33 -22.16 1.86
N PRO A 407 -18.62 -21.70 0.63
CA PRO A 407 -18.88 -20.29 0.37
C PRO A 407 -20.01 -19.69 1.21
N GLU A 408 -21.08 -20.46 1.44
CA GLU A 408 -22.22 -20.08 2.25
C GLU A 408 -21.85 -19.95 3.75
N GLU A 409 -21.05 -20.87 4.29
CA GLU A 409 -20.52 -20.78 5.65
C GLU A 409 -19.65 -19.55 5.81
N PHE A 410 -18.73 -19.33 4.87
CA PHE A 410 -17.84 -18.16 4.88
C PHE A 410 -18.61 -16.85 4.89
N THR A 411 -19.53 -16.64 3.95
CA THR A 411 -20.30 -15.41 3.87
C THR A 411 -21.25 -15.22 5.07
N SER A 412 -21.74 -16.33 5.68
CA SER A 412 -22.53 -16.29 6.92
C SER A 412 -21.69 -15.86 8.13
N GLU A 413 -20.43 -16.32 8.22
CA GLU A 413 -19.50 -15.90 9.28
C GLU A 413 -19.13 -14.42 9.12
N MET A 414 -18.88 -13.96 7.87
CA MET A 414 -18.69 -12.54 7.58
C MET A 414 -19.90 -11.70 8.00
N GLN A 415 -21.11 -12.14 7.67
CA GLN A 415 -22.35 -11.43 8.06
C GLN A 415 -22.51 -11.35 9.57
N SER A 416 -22.18 -12.42 10.29
CA SER A 416 -22.26 -12.44 11.75
C SER A 416 -21.25 -11.49 12.39
N ALA A 417 -20.02 -11.46 11.89
CA ALA A 417 -18.98 -10.54 12.35
C ALA A 417 -19.37 -9.08 12.04
N TRP A 418 -19.89 -8.81 10.84
CA TRP A 418 -20.36 -7.49 10.43
C TRP A 418 -21.49 -6.98 11.32
N SER A 419 -22.48 -7.82 11.60
CA SER A 419 -23.58 -7.46 12.48
C SER A 419 -23.10 -7.14 13.91
N SER A 420 -22.15 -7.95 14.43
CA SER A 420 -21.56 -7.71 15.74
C SER A 420 -20.75 -6.40 15.78
N ALA A 421 -20.00 -6.10 14.73
CA ALA A 421 -19.24 -4.85 14.62
C ALA A 421 -20.16 -3.63 14.54
N LYS A 422 -21.29 -3.71 13.81
CA LYS A 422 -22.32 -2.67 13.80
C LYS A 422 -22.91 -2.43 15.21
N GLU A 423 -23.25 -3.50 15.92
CA GLU A 423 -23.79 -3.41 17.29
C GLU A 423 -22.77 -2.83 18.29
N ALA A 424 -21.48 -3.14 18.10
CA ALA A 424 -20.39 -2.61 18.91
C ALA A 424 -20.00 -1.16 18.57
N GLY A 425 -20.51 -0.60 17.47
CA GLY A 425 -20.15 0.73 17.00
C GLY A 425 -18.74 0.82 16.43
N GLU A 426 -18.21 -0.29 15.90
CA GLU A 426 -16.88 -0.36 15.31
C GLU A 426 -16.83 0.18 13.87
N ILE A 427 -18.00 0.46 13.27
CA ILE A 427 -18.06 0.96 11.91
C ILE A 427 -17.72 2.44 11.89
N MET A 428 -16.57 2.76 11.36
CA MET A 428 -16.19 4.14 11.06
C MET A 428 -16.63 4.46 9.63
N LEU A 429 -17.40 5.50 9.45
CA LEU A 429 -17.80 5.96 8.12
C LEU A 429 -16.70 6.86 7.56
N PRO A 430 -16.29 6.66 6.30
CA PRO A 430 -15.42 7.61 5.61
C PRO A 430 -16.15 8.96 5.54
N GLY A 431 -15.41 10.04 5.69
CA GLY A 431 -15.98 11.38 5.68
C GLY A 431 -15.00 12.40 5.13
N GLY A 432 -15.51 13.39 4.41
CA GLY A 432 -14.68 14.51 4.00
C GLY A 432 -14.20 15.36 5.19
N ILE A 433 -13.30 16.29 4.91
CA ILE A 433 -12.82 17.30 5.86
C ILE A 433 -13.92 18.36 6.01
N ALA A 434 -14.14 18.84 7.23
CA ALA A 434 -15.05 19.94 7.46
C ALA A 434 -14.58 21.20 6.70
N GLU A 435 -15.50 21.82 5.95
CA GLU A 435 -15.23 23.10 5.31
C GLU A 435 -14.92 24.17 6.39
N ARG A 436 -13.92 25.02 6.12
CA ARG A 436 -13.53 26.15 6.98
C ARG A 436 -14.11 27.45 6.51
#